data_84bc02d3bde113581f060f91d1620f08
#
_entry.id   84bc02d3bde113581f060f91d1620f08
#
_cell.length_a   1.000
_cell.length_b   1.000
_cell.length_c   1.000
_cell.angle_alpha   90.00
_cell.angle_beta   90.00
_cell.angle_gamma   90.00
#
_symmetry.space_group_name_H-M   'P 1'
#
loop_
_entity.id
_entity.type
_entity.pdbx_description
1 polymer ?
#
loop_
_entity_poly.entity_id
_entity_poly.type
_entity_poly.pdbx_seq_one_letter_code
_entity_poly.pdbx_strand_id
1 'polypeptide(L)'
;MPAHNAHYLFGRTVLSMLSSDTQRVINTNADSYAAFIFGLQGPDILAFYRPIFPSILNKEGSTIHHSPGSFFFEHAINVVKDSPTLEKASYLYGAMCHYILDSLCHPVINSYVKTAGMSHSLVEREFDHYVLEQHGLTPFIIDLKLVAPVRKNLGAIMAPFYETPTTSQMQLATRDMRRSILILGTKNDFLRKRLISLLSSTKATRKQCDMVASHDYDPRSMDSNAEIWKKYEIAIDKAVSEIDYIRKSLIANDQPDFSRYELDYLGKKH
;
A
#
# COMPACT_ATOMS: atom_id res chain seq x y z
N MET A 1 6.15 -4.01 5.54
CA MET A 1 5.63 -2.98 4.66
C MET A 1 6.44 -1.74 4.55
N PRO A 2 7.53 -1.74 3.83
CA PRO A 2 8.23 -0.51 3.48
C PRO A 2 7.99 -0.05 2.05
N ALA A 3 7.38 -0.83 1.17
CA ALA A 3 7.21 -0.52 -0.26
C ALA A 3 6.16 0.57 -0.56
N HIS A 4 6.03 1.57 0.32
CA HIS A 4 5.03 2.63 0.17
C HIS A 4 5.26 3.52 -1.05
N ASN A 5 6.51 3.72 -1.49
CA ASN A 5 6.81 4.48 -2.72
C ASN A 5 6.46 3.65 -3.96
N ALA A 6 6.73 2.34 -3.95
CA ALA A 6 6.36 1.44 -5.03
C ALA A 6 4.84 1.43 -5.24
N HIS A 7 4.05 1.28 -4.18
CA HIS A 7 2.59 1.37 -4.26
C HIS A 7 2.12 2.74 -4.74
N TYR A 8 2.73 3.82 -4.27
CA TYR A 8 2.40 5.18 -4.69
C TYR A 8 2.65 5.38 -6.19
N LEU A 9 3.85 5.02 -6.68
CA LEU A 9 4.21 5.18 -8.08
C LEU A 9 3.41 4.25 -8.99
N PHE A 10 3.16 3.01 -8.54
CA PHE A 10 2.25 2.07 -9.19
C PHE A 10 0.87 2.69 -9.39
N GLY A 11 0.24 3.17 -8.32
CA GLY A 11 -1.08 3.77 -8.40
C GLY A 11 -1.11 5.04 -9.27
N ARG A 12 -0.02 5.83 -9.29
CA ARG A 12 0.13 6.98 -10.18
C ARG A 12 0.17 6.55 -11.65
N THR A 13 0.88 5.48 -11.96
CA THR A 13 0.94 4.91 -13.32
C THR A 13 -0.43 4.38 -13.72
N VAL A 14 -1.06 3.56 -12.87
CA VAL A 14 -2.42 3.05 -13.11
C VAL A 14 -3.40 4.22 -13.33
N LEU A 15 -3.40 5.23 -12.46
CA LEU A 15 -4.28 6.40 -12.57
C LEU A 15 -4.16 7.08 -13.94
N SER A 16 -2.94 7.20 -14.49
CA SER A 16 -2.73 7.82 -15.81
C SER A 16 -3.31 7.02 -16.98
N MET A 17 -3.53 5.71 -16.78
CA MET A 17 -4.06 4.78 -17.78
C MET A 17 -5.57 4.52 -17.63
N LEU A 18 -6.18 4.93 -16.54
CA LEU A 18 -7.62 4.79 -16.32
C LEU A 18 -8.42 5.66 -17.31
N SER A 19 -9.69 5.31 -17.53
CA SER A 19 -10.61 6.13 -18.33
C SER A 19 -10.74 7.53 -17.76
N SER A 20 -11.02 8.52 -18.62
CA SER A 20 -11.18 9.92 -18.21
C SER A 20 -12.25 10.11 -17.14
N ASP A 21 -13.31 9.30 -17.16
CA ASP A 21 -14.35 9.33 -16.15
C ASP A 21 -13.85 8.84 -14.79
N THR A 22 -13.07 7.76 -14.76
CA THR A 22 -12.47 7.26 -13.52
C THR A 22 -11.45 8.24 -12.97
N GLN A 23 -10.60 8.80 -13.84
CA GLN A 23 -9.65 9.85 -13.46
C GLN A 23 -10.36 11.07 -12.85
N ARG A 24 -11.53 11.45 -13.41
CA ARG A 24 -12.34 12.55 -12.90
C ARG A 24 -12.87 12.26 -11.50
N VAL A 25 -13.34 11.04 -11.21
CA VAL A 25 -13.75 10.63 -9.86
C VAL A 25 -12.63 10.85 -8.86
N ILE A 26 -11.43 10.34 -9.16
CA ILE A 26 -10.27 10.40 -8.26
C ILE A 26 -9.76 11.84 -8.10
N ASN A 27 -9.76 12.65 -9.17
CA ASN A 27 -9.19 13.99 -9.17
C ASN A 27 -10.24 15.10 -8.89
N THR A 28 -11.48 14.75 -8.54
CA THR A 28 -12.56 15.73 -8.32
C THR A 28 -12.22 16.74 -7.23
N ASN A 29 -11.64 16.27 -6.13
CA ASN A 29 -11.24 17.12 -5.01
C ASN A 29 -10.05 16.51 -4.26
N ALA A 30 -9.48 17.30 -3.34
CA ALA A 30 -8.29 16.89 -2.60
C ALA A 30 -8.53 15.72 -1.62
N ASP A 31 -9.74 15.50 -1.15
CA ASP A 31 -10.09 14.39 -0.27
C ASP A 31 -10.26 13.09 -1.08
N SER A 32 -10.86 13.14 -2.29
CA SER A 32 -10.93 12.01 -3.23
C SER A 32 -9.53 11.55 -3.64
N TYR A 33 -8.66 12.48 -4.04
CA TYR A 33 -7.28 12.15 -4.39
C TYR A 33 -6.51 11.54 -3.20
N ALA A 34 -6.64 12.15 -2.02
CA ALA A 34 -5.99 11.62 -0.80
C ALA A 34 -6.53 10.24 -0.41
N ALA A 35 -7.83 10.00 -0.56
CA ALA A 35 -8.44 8.69 -0.34
C ALA A 35 -7.87 7.63 -1.30
N PHE A 36 -7.74 7.95 -2.59
CA PHE A 36 -7.07 7.06 -3.55
C PHE A 36 -5.65 6.74 -3.12
N ILE A 37 -4.83 7.74 -2.78
CA ILE A 37 -3.44 7.55 -2.35
C ILE A 37 -3.34 6.68 -1.08
N PHE A 38 -4.23 6.88 -0.10
CA PHE A 38 -4.26 6.01 1.07
C PHE A 38 -4.81 4.61 0.75
N GLY A 39 -5.71 4.48 -0.22
CA GLY A 39 -6.13 3.19 -0.76
C GLY A 39 -4.96 2.39 -1.34
N LEU A 40 -3.96 3.05 -1.98
CA LEU A 40 -2.73 2.40 -2.44
C LEU A 40 -1.92 1.75 -1.32
N GLN A 41 -2.15 2.13 -0.08
CA GLN A 41 -1.54 1.49 1.09
C GLN A 41 -2.41 0.37 1.66
N GLY A 42 -3.66 0.27 1.20
CA GLY A 42 -4.58 -0.80 1.57
C GLY A 42 -4.71 -1.03 3.08
N PRO A 43 -4.82 -2.30 3.53
CA PRO A 43 -4.91 -2.65 4.94
C PRO A 43 -3.63 -2.39 5.74
N ASP A 44 -2.54 -2.09 5.07
CA ASP A 44 -1.26 -1.76 5.67
C ASP A 44 -1.31 -0.54 6.58
N ILE A 45 -2.22 0.39 6.29
CA ILE A 45 -2.43 1.56 7.14
C ILE A 45 -2.75 1.17 8.59
N LEU A 46 -3.38 0.03 8.82
CA LEU A 46 -3.74 -0.44 10.15
C LEU A 46 -2.50 -0.75 11.02
N ALA A 47 -1.40 -1.16 10.38
CA ALA A 47 -0.12 -1.40 11.05
C ALA A 47 0.56 -0.10 11.51
N PHE A 48 0.18 1.03 10.94
CA PHE A 48 0.71 2.35 11.35
C PHE A 48 -0.06 3.00 12.50
N TYR A 49 -1.17 2.43 12.94
CA TYR A 49 -1.81 2.91 14.15
C TYR A 49 -0.96 2.60 15.38
N ARG A 50 -0.35 3.64 15.99
CA ARG A 50 0.58 3.49 17.12
C ARG A 50 1.64 2.42 16.87
N PRO A 51 2.50 2.55 15.86
CA PRO A 51 3.28 1.46 15.26
C PRO A 51 4.27 0.77 16.22
N ILE A 52 4.54 1.36 17.38
CA ILE A 52 5.43 0.79 18.41
C ILE A 52 4.66 -0.15 19.36
N PHE A 53 3.33 -0.05 19.38
CA PHE A 53 2.49 -0.79 20.33
C PHE A 53 1.59 -1.79 19.58
N PRO A 54 1.51 -3.05 20.03
CA PRO A 54 0.53 -3.99 19.50
C PRO A 54 -0.90 -3.43 19.64
N SER A 55 -1.69 -3.58 18.60
CA SER A 55 -3.09 -3.13 18.60
C SER A 55 -3.99 -4.12 17.88
N ILE A 56 -5.28 -4.08 18.16
CA ILE A 56 -6.28 -4.89 17.46
C ILE A 56 -6.33 -4.54 15.96
N LEU A 57 -6.02 -3.28 15.59
CA LEU A 57 -5.96 -2.84 14.21
C LEU A 57 -4.84 -3.55 13.45
N ASN A 58 -3.66 -3.70 14.07
CA ASN A 58 -2.56 -4.47 13.46
C ASN A 58 -2.98 -5.92 13.19
N LYS A 59 -3.74 -6.52 14.12
CA LYS A 59 -4.25 -7.89 13.93
C LYS A 59 -5.21 -7.97 12.77
N GLU A 60 -6.14 -7.04 12.66
CA GLU A 60 -7.09 -6.97 11.53
C GLU A 60 -6.36 -6.81 10.19
N GLY A 61 -5.41 -5.86 10.08
CA GLY A 61 -4.59 -5.69 8.88
C GLY A 61 -3.88 -6.98 8.48
N SER A 62 -3.28 -7.68 9.44
CA SER A 62 -2.65 -8.99 9.19
C SER A 62 -3.67 -10.04 8.77
N THR A 63 -4.85 -10.07 9.37
CA THR A 63 -5.93 -11.01 8.99
C THR A 63 -6.36 -10.79 7.55
N ILE A 64 -6.57 -9.53 7.13
CA ILE A 64 -6.94 -9.19 5.75
C ILE A 64 -5.87 -9.68 4.77
N HIS A 65 -4.57 -9.48 5.07
CA HIS A 65 -3.49 -9.93 4.19
C HIS A 65 -3.43 -11.45 4.00
N HIS A 66 -3.92 -12.22 4.97
CA HIS A 66 -3.95 -13.68 4.94
C HIS A 66 -5.33 -14.25 4.57
N SER A 67 -6.26 -13.42 4.14
CA SER A 67 -7.59 -13.82 3.69
C SER A 67 -7.74 -13.57 2.19
N PRO A 68 -8.58 -14.34 1.48
CA PRO A 68 -8.91 -14.03 0.10
C PRO A 68 -9.34 -12.58 -0.07
N GLY A 69 -8.85 -11.93 -1.13
CA GLY A 69 -9.23 -10.54 -1.44
C GLY A 69 -10.75 -10.35 -1.58
N SER A 70 -11.45 -11.42 -1.98
CA SER A 70 -12.91 -11.43 -2.10
C SER A 70 -13.61 -10.96 -0.82
N PHE A 71 -13.13 -11.34 0.37
CA PHE A 71 -13.74 -10.94 1.65
C PHE A 71 -13.67 -9.42 1.86
N PHE A 72 -12.52 -8.82 1.57
CA PHE A 72 -12.38 -7.36 1.67
C PHE A 72 -13.22 -6.65 0.61
N PHE A 73 -13.18 -7.10 -0.66
CA PHE A 73 -13.85 -6.41 -1.76
C PHE A 73 -15.36 -6.55 -1.73
N GLU A 74 -15.91 -7.67 -1.24
CA GLU A 74 -17.35 -7.82 -1.03
C GLU A 74 -17.86 -6.78 -0.02
N HIS A 75 -17.19 -6.66 1.12
CA HIS A 75 -17.51 -5.63 2.11
C HIS A 75 -17.31 -4.21 1.56
N ALA A 76 -16.16 -3.95 0.93
CA ALA A 76 -15.80 -2.62 0.42
C ALA A 76 -16.78 -2.09 -0.65
N ILE A 77 -17.27 -2.97 -1.52
CA ILE A 77 -18.27 -2.60 -2.53
C ILE A 77 -19.60 -2.27 -1.88
N ASN A 78 -20.03 -3.04 -0.87
CA ASN A 78 -21.25 -2.73 -0.13
C ASN A 78 -21.14 -1.37 0.58
N VAL A 79 -19.98 -1.05 1.20
CA VAL A 79 -19.72 0.28 1.80
C VAL A 79 -19.92 1.43 0.80
N VAL A 80 -19.47 1.22 -0.47
CA VAL A 80 -19.64 2.24 -1.51
C VAL A 80 -21.09 2.31 -1.98
N LYS A 81 -21.80 1.18 -2.12
CA LYS A 81 -23.20 1.12 -2.55
C LYS A 81 -24.14 1.71 -1.52
N ASP A 82 -23.96 1.40 -0.24
CA ASP A 82 -24.82 1.86 0.85
C ASP A 82 -24.71 3.37 1.10
N SER A 83 -23.57 3.95 0.83
CA SER A 83 -23.32 5.39 1.02
C SER A 83 -22.34 5.90 -0.03
N PRO A 84 -22.81 6.08 -1.27
CA PRO A 84 -21.94 6.42 -2.41
C PRO A 84 -21.38 7.83 -2.30
N THR A 85 -20.05 7.92 -2.30
CA THR A 85 -19.31 9.19 -2.42
C THR A 85 -18.11 8.97 -3.34
N LEU A 86 -17.62 10.05 -3.96
CA LEU A 86 -16.44 9.99 -4.83
C LEU A 86 -15.18 9.61 -4.04
N GLU A 87 -15.11 10.04 -2.79
CA GLU A 87 -14.01 9.72 -1.88
C GLU A 87 -13.94 8.22 -1.56
N LYS A 88 -15.08 7.59 -1.25
CA LYS A 88 -15.15 6.14 -1.00
C LYS A 88 -14.83 5.33 -2.24
N ALA A 89 -15.37 5.73 -3.41
CA ALA A 89 -15.01 5.10 -4.68
C ALA A 89 -13.52 5.22 -4.97
N SER A 90 -12.93 6.40 -4.75
CA SER A 90 -11.50 6.63 -4.91
C SER A 90 -10.66 5.75 -3.99
N TYR A 91 -11.06 5.61 -2.72
CA TYR A 91 -10.39 4.71 -1.78
C TYR A 91 -10.44 3.26 -2.25
N LEU A 92 -11.60 2.78 -2.69
CA LEU A 92 -11.78 1.43 -3.23
C LEU A 92 -10.87 1.17 -4.43
N TYR A 93 -10.75 2.13 -5.37
CA TYR A 93 -9.86 1.99 -6.53
C TYR A 93 -8.38 1.93 -6.11
N GLY A 94 -7.98 2.71 -5.12
CA GLY A 94 -6.64 2.62 -4.55
C GLY A 94 -6.40 1.27 -3.86
N ALA A 95 -7.35 0.77 -3.07
CA ALA A 95 -7.26 -0.53 -2.42
C ALA A 95 -7.19 -1.70 -3.42
N MET A 96 -7.86 -1.57 -4.59
CA MET A 96 -7.72 -2.53 -5.69
C MET A 96 -6.29 -2.52 -6.25
N CYS A 97 -5.68 -1.34 -6.44
CA CYS A 97 -4.28 -1.24 -6.85
C CYS A 97 -3.36 -1.96 -5.87
N HIS A 98 -3.53 -1.72 -4.56
CA HIS A 98 -2.73 -2.36 -3.51
C HIS A 98 -2.83 -3.89 -3.60
N TYR A 99 -4.05 -4.43 -3.59
CA TYR A 99 -4.30 -5.88 -3.67
C TYR A 99 -3.66 -6.52 -4.91
N ILE A 100 -3.85 -5.91 -6.08
CA ILE A 100 -3.33 -6.46 -7.34
C ILE A 100 -1.79 -6.49 -7.31
N LEU A 101 -1.15 -5.42 -6.85
CA LEU A 101 0.31 -5.37 -6.76
C LEU A 101 0.83 -6.42 -5.78
N ASP A 102 0.26 -6.46 -4.58
CA ASP A 102 0.68 -7.38 -3.52
C ASP A 102 0.50 -8.84 -3.93
N SER A 103 -0.68 -9.22 -4.40
CA SER A 103 -0.98 -10.62 -4.77
C SER A 103 -0.09 -11.16 -5.89
N LEU A 104 0.44 -10.29 -6.76
CA LEU A 104 1.34 -10.67 -7.85
C LEU A 104 2.82 -10.62 -7.44
N CYS A 105 3.23 -9.68 -6.58
CA CYS A 105 4.63 -9.50 -6.22
C CYS A 105 5.08 -10.37 -5.03
N HIS A 106 4.23 -10.58 -4.05
CA HIS A 106 4.59 -11.32 -2.82
C HIS A 106 5.05 -12.77 -3.06
N PRO A 107 4.54 -13.56 -4.03
CA PRO A 107 5.12 -14.87 -4.33
C PRO A 107 6.62 -14.80 -4.65
N VAL A 108 7.05 -13.80 -5.42
CA VAL A 108 8.47 -13.56 -5.75
C VAL A 108 9.22 -13.09 -4.51
N ILE A 109 8.71 -12.08 -3.79
CA ILE A 109 9.30 -11.58 -2.54
C ILE A 109 9.54 -12.73 -1.55
N ASN A 110 8.53 -13.54 -1.30
CA ASN A 110 8.60 -14.68 -0.37
C ASN A 110 9.61 -15.75 -0.82
N SER A 111 9.81 -15.93 -2.13
CA SER A 111 10.84 -16.82 -2.67
C SER A 111 12.23 -16.32 -2.28
N TYR A 112 12.53 -15.05 -2.50
CA TYR A 112 13.84 -14.46 -2.18
C TYR A 112 14.11 -14.37 -0.68
N VAL A 113 13.10 -14.15 0.15
CA VAL A 113 13.23 -14.26 1.61
C VAL A 113 13.76 -15.64 2.01
N LYS A 114 13.30 -16.70 1.35
CA LYS A 114 13.71 -18.08 1.65
C LYS A 114 15.08 -18.43 1.06
N THR A 115 15.35 -18.02 -0.16
CA THR A 115 16.53 -18.46 -0.94
C THR A 115 17.76 -17.58 -0.72
N ALA A 116 17.57 -16.25 -0.64
CA ALA A 116 18.67 -15.29 -0.48
C ALA A 116 18.96 -14.92 0.98
N GLY A 117 18.19 -15.42 1.94
CA GLY A 117 18.34 -15.09 3.36
C GLY A 117 18.16 -13.61 3.70
N MET A 118 17.40 -12.90 2.87
CA MET A 118 17.02 -11.50 3.09
C MET A 118 15.78 -11.44 3.98
N SER A 119 15.65 -10.38 4.80
CA SER A 119 14.39 -10.15 5.48
C SER A 119 13.33 -9.66 4.47
N HIS A 120 12.06 -9.93 4.75
CA HIS A 120 10.95 -9.45 3.94
C HIS A 120 11.01 -7.92 3.74
N SER A 121 11.19 -7.18 4.83
CA SER A 121 11.32 -5.72 4.78
C SER A 121 12.52 -5.23 3.98
N LEU A 122 13.61 -6.00 3.93
CA LEU A 122 14.77 -5.65 3.11
C LEU A 122 14.46 -5.81 1.63
N VAL A 123 13.84 -6.93 1.21
CA VAL A 123 13.46 -7.13 -0.20
C VAL A 123 12.52 -6.03 -0.67
N GLU A 124 11.53 -5.68 0.15
CA GLU A 124 10.57 -4.62 -0.18
C GLU A 124 11.22 -3.23 -0.23
N ARG A 125 12.14 -2.90 0.69
CA ARG A 125 12.87 -1.63 0.65
C ARG A 125 13.73 -1.50 -0.61
N GLU A 126 14.44 -2.57 -0.96
CA GLU A 126 15.28 -2.59 -2.15
C GLU A 126 14.43 -2.44 -3.42
N PHE A 127 13.27 -3.09 -3.46
CA PHE A 127 12.34 -2.93 -4.56
C PHE A 127 11.74 -1.52 -4.61
N ASP A 128 11.41 -0.93 -3.46
CA ASP A 128 10.97 0.47 -3.37
C ASP A 128 12.00 1.44 -3.97
N HIS A 129 13.28 1.23 -3.65
CA HIS A 129 14.39 1.99 -4.23
C HIS A 129 14.49 1.77 -5.75
N TYR A 130 14.40 0.52 -6.20
CA TYR A 130 14.45 0.18 -7.63
C TYR A 130 13.32 0.86 -8.42
N VAL A 131 12.08 0.82 -7.91
CA VAL A 131 10.94 1.50 -8.54
C VAL A 131 11.17 3.01 -8.64
N LEU A 132 11.70 3.63 -7.60
CA LEU A 132 12.05 5.05 -7.63
C LEU A 132 13.04 5.36 -8.76
N GLU A 133 14.10 4.55 -8.93
CA GLU A 133 15.08 4.74 -10.00
C GLU A 133 14.48 4.56 -11.40
N GLN A 134 13.58 3.58 -11.60
CA GLN A 134 12.87 3.42 -12.87
C GLN A 134 12.04 4.67 -13.23
N HIS A 135 11.65 5.46 -12.24
CA HIS A 135 10.96 6.74 -12.41
C HIS A 135 11.89 7.97 -12.38
N GLY A 136 13.21 7.79 -12.44
CA GLY A 136 14.20 8.88 -12.38
C GLY A 136 14.28 9.57 -11.02
N LEU A 137 13.85 8.90 -9.95
CA LEU A 137 13.81 9.40 -8.58
C LEU A 137 14.83 8.65 -7.70
N THR A 138 15.05 9.15 -6.50
CA THR A 138 15.78 8.44 -5.43
C THR A 138 14.97 8.46 -4.15
N PRO A 139 15.26 7.59 -3.16
CA PRO A 139 14.58 7.58 -1.86
C PRO A 139 14.60 8.94 -1.14
N PHE A 140 15.51 9.84 -1.53
CA PHE A 140 15.72 11.13 -0.87
C PHE A 140 15.25 12.34 -1.71
N ILE A 141 14.80 12.12 -2.95
CA ILE A 141 14.27 13.18 -3.83
C ILE A 141 12.74 13.26 -3.76
N ILE A 142 12.06 12.13 -3.64
CA ILE A 142 10.60 12.09 -3.59
C ILE A 142 10.06 12.89 -2.41
N ASP A 143 9.00 13.67 -2.64
CA ASP A 143 8.28 14.30 -1.53
C ASP A 143 7.35 13.28 -0.85
N LEU A 144 7.84 12.73 0.25
CA LEU A 144 7.11 11.72 1.04
C LEU A 144 5.74 12.20 1.58
N LYS A 145 5.49 13.53 1.55
CA LYS A 145 4.16 14.05 1.91
C LYS A 145 3.11 13.73 0.85
N LEU A 146 3.52 13.52 -0.40
CA LEU A 146 2.63 13.10 -1.49
C LEU A 146 2.23 11.63 -1.36
N VAL A 147 3.09 10.80 -0.74
CA VAL A 147 2.83 9.36 -0.48
C VAL A 147 1.82 9.16 0.64
N ALA A 148 1.69 10.11 1.56
CA ALA A 148 0.69 10.10 2.63
C ALA A 148 0.07 11.49 2.82
N PRO A 149 -0.85 11.92 1.93
CA PRO A 149 -1.45 13.27 1.93
C PRO A 149 -2.55 13.39 2.98
N VAL A 150 -2.19 13.53 4.26
CA VAL A 150 -3.14 13.58 5.38
C VAL A 150 -4.14 14.73 5.24
N ARG A 151 -5.45 14.39 5.31
CA ARG A 151 -6.61 15.29 5.29
C ARG A 151 -7.50 15.04 6.49
N LYS A 152 -8.35 16.01 6.84
CA LYS A 152 -9.19 15.96 8.05
C LYS A 152 -10.25 14.85 8.04
N ASN A 153 -10.77 14.52 6.85
CA ASN A 153 -11.93 13.64 6.69
C ASN A 153 -11.56 12.18 6.37
N LEU A 154 -10.27 11.86 6.20
CA LEU A 154 -9.83 10.53 5.77
C LEU A 154 -10.29 9.42 6.72
N GLY A 155 -10.28 9.69 8.03
CA GLY A 155 -10.76 8.71 9.00
C GLY A 155 -12.24 8.32 8.77
N ALA A 156 -13.10 9.29 8.44
CA ALA A 156 -14.51 9.03 8.17
C ALA A 156 -14.74 8.33 6.81
N ILE A 157 -13.89 8.62 5.83
CA ILE A 157 -13.94 7.99 4.50
C ILE A 157 -13.51 6.52 4.60
N MET A 158 -12.41 6.24 5.31
CA MET A 158 -11.72 4.96 5.27
C MET A 158 -12.19 3.96 6.35
N ALA A 159 -12.59 4.44 7.55
CA ALA A 159 -13.00 3.54 8.64
C ALA A 159 -14.11 2.56 8.24
N PRO A 160 -15.13 2.94 7.46
CA PRO A 160 -16.20 2.00 7.07
C PRO A 160 -15.73 0.78 6.28
N PHE A 161 -14.55 0.79 5.68
CA PHE A 161 -13.97 -0.34 4.93
C PHE A 161 -13.37 -1.43 5.83
N TYR A 162 -13.35 -1.23 7.13
CA TYR A 162 -12.75 -2.10 8.14
C TYR A 162 -13.73 -2.33 9.29
N GLU A 163 -13.58 -3.45 9.99
CA GLU A 163 -14.47 -3.81 11.08
C GLU A 163 -14.12 -3.11 12.41
N THR A 164 -12.81 -2.99 12.69
CA THR A 164 -12.33 -2.60 14.02
C THR A 164 -12.15 -1.11 14.21
N PRO A 165 -11.54 -0.32 13.28
CA PRO A 165 -11.15 1.04 13.59
C PRO A 165 -12.33 2.00 13.65
N THR A 166 -12.38 2.79 14.72
CA THR A 166 -13.22 4.00 14.73
C THR A 166 -12.67 5.05 13.76
N THR A 167 -13.50 6.01 13.37
CA THR A 167 -13.08 7.19 12.57
C THR A 167 -11.84 7.88 13.15
N SER A 168 -11.79 8.07 14.48
CA SER A 168 -10.67 8.73 15.14
C SER A 168 -9.39 7.91 15.09
N GLN A 169 -9.49 6.59 15.25
CA GLN A 169 -8.34 5.68 15.17
C GLN A 169 -7.80 5.62 13.73
N MET A 170 -8.67 5.53 12.74
CA MET A 170 -8.26 5.57 11.33
C MET A 170 -7.61 6.93 10.98
N GLN A 171 -8.17 8.05 11.45
CA GLN A 171 -7.57 9.36 11.27
C GLN A 171 -6.19 9.48 11.94
N LEU A 172 -5.99 8.84 13.09
CA LEU A 172 -4.68 8.78 13.74
C LEU A 172 -3.71 7.91 12.93
N ALA A 173 -4.15 6.75 12.41
CA ALA A 173 -3.35 5.88 11.57
C ALA A 173 -2.78 6.61 10.34
N THR A 174 -3.57 7.47 9.67
CA THR A 174 -3.07 8.28 8.55
C THR A 174 -1.94 9.23 8.95
N ARG A 175 -2.05 9.85 10.13
CA ARG A 175 -1.02 10.75 10.67
C ARG A 175 0.24 10.00 11.10
N ASP A 176 0.06 8.86 11.76
CA ASP A 176 1.16 8.03 12.25
C ASP A 176 1.90 7.39 11.09
N MET A 177 1.20 6.94 10.02
CA MET A 177 1.80 6.49 8.78
C MET A 177 2.69 7.58 8.16
N ARG A 178 2.14 8.80 7.97
CA ARG A 178 2.92 9.91 7.43
C ARG A 178 4.16 10.22 8.28
N ARG A 179 4.03 10.20 9.61
CA ARG A 179 5.18 10.41 10.53
C ARG A 179 6.22 9.32 10.36
N SER A 180 5.80 8.05 10.32
CA SER A 180 6.69 6.91 10.13
C SER A 180 7.44 6.99 8.81
N ILE A 181 6.75 7.27 7.70
CA ILE A 181 7.37 7.46 6.38
C ILE A 181 8.42 8.57 6.40
N LEU A 182 8.11 9.73 7.02
CA LEU A 182 9.05 10.85 7.10
C LEU A 182 10.26 10.55 7.98
N ILE A 183 10.09 9.75 9.03
CA ILE A 183 11.20 9.34 9.91
C ILE A 183 12.09 8.31 9.22
N LEU A 184 11.49 7.26 8.64
CA LEU A 184 12.20 6.17 7.97
C LEU A 184 12.91 6.64 6.69
N GLY A 185 12.32 7.60 5.96
CA GLY A 185 12.86 8.22 4.76
C GLY A 185 13.66 9.50 5.01
N THR A 186 14.20 9.70 6.22
CA THR A 186 14.94 10.93 6.54
C THR A 186 16.17 11.13 5.65
N LYS A 187 16.29 12.34 5.08
CA LYS A 187 17.45 12.78 4.24
C LYS A 187 18.70 13.06 5.08
N ASN A 188 18.56 13.24 6.38
CA ASN A 188 19.65 13.60 7.27
C ASN A 188 20.43 12.36 7.70
N ASP A 189 21.67 12.20 7.22
CA ASP A 189 22.53 11.06 7.48
C ASP A 189 22.82 10.85 8.97
N PHE A 190 22.97 11.91 9.73
CA PHE A 190 23.20 11.81 11.18
C PHE A 190 21.97 11.24 11.88
N LEU A 191 20.78 11.75 11.56
CA LEU A 191 19.53 11.23 12.11
C LEU A 191 19.28 9.80 11.70
N ARG A 192 19.57 9.46 10.43
CA ARG A 192 19.43 8.08 9.91
C ARG A 192 20.33 7.11 10.64
N LYS A 193 21.62 7.44 10.84
CA LYS A 193 22.56 6.61 11.60
C LYS A 193 22.12 6.44 13.06
N ARG A 194 21.63 7.50 13.71
CA ARG A 194 21.07 7.42 15.06
C ARG A 194 19.81 6.55 15.13
N LEU A 195 18.92 6.67 14.15
CA LEU A 195 17.72 5.84 14.05
C LEU A 195 18.07 4.36 13.91
N ILE A 196 18.98 4.01 13.00
CA ILE A 196 19.46 2.65 12.82
C ILE A 196 20.10 2.12 14.12
N SER A 197 20.96 2.91 14.79
CA SER A 197 21.56 2.54 16.07
C SER A 197 20.51 2.27 17.15
N LEU A 198 19.49 3.11 17.24
CA LEU A 198 18.37 2.93 18.19
C LEU A 198 17.56 1.67 17.86
N LEU A 199 17.18 1.46 16.61
CA LEU A 199 16.39 0.30 16.19
C LEU A 199 17.18 -1.02 16.35
N SER A 200 18.50 -0.99 16.14
CA SER A 200 19.37 -2.17 16.30
C SER A 200 19.65 -2.55 17.76
N SER A 201 19.37 -1.65 18.72
CA SER A 201 19.68 -1.86 20.13
C SER A 201 18.87 -2.99 20.79
N THR A 202 17.71 -3.35 20.24
CA THR A 202 16.87 -4.43 20.76
C THR A 202 16.55 -5.47 19.68
N LYS A 203 16.35 -6.74 20.10
CA LYS A 203 15.90 -7.80 19.19
C LYS A 203 14.52 -7.50 18.59
N ALA A 204 13.64 -6.84 19.33
CA ALA A 204 12.27 -6.53 18.94
C ALA A 204 12.22 -5.51 17.78
N THR A 205 13.14 -4.53 17.76
CA THR A 205 13.15 -3.44 16.78
C THR A 205 14.17 -3.63 15.66
N ARG A 206 15.08 -4.60 15.78
CA ARG A 206 16.15 -4.82 14.80
C ARG A 206 15.65 -5.03 13.37
N LYS A 207 14.53 -5.75 13.20
CA LYS A 207 13.93 -5.96 11.86
C LYS A 207 13.45 -4.67 11.20
N GLN A 208 13.17 -3.64 11.99
CA GLN A 208 12.74 -2.32 11.49
C GLN A 208 13.91 -1.49 10.93
N CYS A 209 15.17 -1.88 11.20
CA CYS A 209 16.33 -1.25 10.57
C CYS A 209 16.27 -1.41 9.05
N ASP A 210 15.76 -2.55 8.57
CA ASP A 210 15.64 -2.84 7.13
C ASP A 210 14.59 -1.95 6.43
N MET A 211 13.74 -1.26 7.19
CA MET A 211 12.77 -0.30 6.66
C MET A 211 13.34 1.11 6.48
N VAL A 212 14.51 1.40 7.05
CA VAL A 212 15.13 2.73 6.94
C VAL A 212 15.71 2.91 5.54
N ALA A 213 15.38 4.00 4.87
CA ALA A 213 15.87 4.31 3.52
C ALA A 213 17.40 4.30 3.47
N SER A 214 17.98 3.76 2.40
CA SER A 214 19.42 3.67 2.15
C SER A 214 19.79 4.38 0.85
N HIS A 215 21.05 4.82 0.75
CA HIS A 215 21.64 5.31 -0.50
C HIS A 215 22.09 4.15 -1.39
N ASP A 216 22.50 3.06 -0.76
CA ASP A 216 23.11 1.92 -1.45
C ASP A 216 22.15 0.74 -1.47
N TYR A 217 22.18 -0.01 -2.55
CA TYR A 217 21.52 -1.31 -2.68
C TYR A 217 22.23 -2.40 -1.88
N ASP A 218 21.45 -3.32 -1.36
CA ASP A 218 21.98 -4.62 -0.96
C ASP A 218 22.28 -5.41 -2.26
N PRO A 219 23.55 -5.87 -2.50
CA PRO A 219 23.89 -6.57 -3.74
C PRO A 219 23.07 -7.82 -4.03
N ARG A 220 22.48 -8.43 -2.99
CA ARG A 220 21.60 -9.61 -3.10
C ARG A 220 20.23 -9.30 -3.73
N SER A 221 19.88 -8.01 -3.81
CA SER A 221 18.55 -7.60 -4.30
C SER A 221 18.43 -7.46 -5.82
N MET A 222 19.54 -7.52 -6.56
CA MET A 222 19.52 -7.26 -8.00
C MET A 222 18.56 -8.19 -8.76
N ASP A 223 18.68 -9.50 -8.53
CA ASP A 223 17.82 -10.48 -9.20
C ASP A 223 16.37 -10.38 -8.73
N SER A 224 16.15 -10.19 -7.42
CA SER A 224 14.80 -10.02 -6.87
C SER A 224 14.10 -8.79 -7.45
N ASN A 225 14.80 -7.66 -7.55
CA ASN A 225 14.24 -6.44 -8.11
C ASN A 225 13.81 -6.63 -9.56
N ALA A 226 14.63 -7.28 -10.39
CA ALA A 226 14.31 -7.54 -11.78
C ALA A 226 13.11 -8.48 -11.96
N GLU A 227 12.97 -9.50 -11.11
CA GLU A 227 11.82 -10.42 -11.17
C GLU A 227 10.53 -9.79 -10.62
N ILE A 228 10.60 -9.03 -9.54
CA ILE A 228 9.45 -8.32 -8.98
C ILE A 228 8.97 -7.26 -9.99
N TRP A 229 9.90 -6.56 -10.68
CA TRP A 229 9.55 -5.58 -11.71
C TRP A 229 8.70 -6.14 -12.84
N LYS A 230 9.00 -7.35 -13.32
CA LYS A 230 8.16 -8.04 -14.31
C LYS A 230 6.72 -8.25 -13.83
N LYS A 231 6.55 -8.54 -12.53
CA LYS A 231 5.21 -8.68 -11.92
C LYS A 231 4.51 -7.33 -11.74
N TYR A 232 5.28 -6.30 -11.40
CA TYR A 232 4.82 -4.93 -11.29
C TYR A 232 4.23 -4.42 -12.62
N GLU A 233 4.93 -4.66 -13.74
CA GLU A 233 4.45 -4.27 -15.08
C GLU A 233 3.15 -5.00 -15.44
N ILE A 234 3.07 -6.30 -15.21
CA ILE A 234 1.83 -7.08 -15.43
C ILE A 234 0.69 -6.59 -14.53
N ALA A 235 1.01 -6.20 -13.29
CA ALA A 235 0.03 -5.70 -12.34
C ALA A 235 -0.65 -4.40 -12.81
N ILE A 236 0.04 -3.54 -13.57
CA ILE A 236 -0.51 -2.28 -14.07
C ILE A 236 -1.75 -2.53 -14.93
N ASP A 237 -1.63 -3.32 -15.98
CA ASP A 237 -2.74 -3.61 -16.90
C ASP A 237 -3.89 -4.32 -16.17
N LYS A 238 -3.54 -5.23 -15.26
CA LYS A 238 -4.53 -5.93 -14.44
C LYS A 238 -5.29 -4.95 -13.54
N ALA A 239 -4.61 -4.04 -12.87
CA ALA A 239 -5.25 -3.06 -11.99
C ALA A 239 -6.19 -2.11 -12.78
N VAL A 240 -5.76 -1.65 -13.96
CA VAL A 240 -6.61 -0.83 -14.85
C VAL A 240 -7.88 -1.59 -15.23
N SER A 241 -7.75 -2.85 -15.65
CA SER A 241 -8.89 -3.70 -16.02
C SER A 241 -9.85 -3.95 -14.85
N GLU A 242 -9.33 -4.27 -13.66
CA GLU A 242 -10.16 -4.56 -12.49
C GLU A 242 -10.87 -3.30 -11.95
N ILE A 243 -10.21 -2.15 -11.96
CA ILE A 243 -10.84 -0.87 -11.58
C ILE A 243 -11.99 -0.53 -12.54
N ASP A 244 -11.79 -0.70 -13.84
CA ASP A 244 -12.83 -0.46 -14.83
C ASP A 244 -14.00 -1.43 -14.67
N TYR A 245 -13.73 -2.71 -14.39
CA TYR A 245 -14.74 -3.72 -14.10
C TYR A 245 -15.58 -3.35 -12.87
N ILE A 246 -14.93 -3.05 -11.72
CA ILE A 246 -15.62 -2.64 -10.49
C ILE A 246 -16.43 -1.36 -10.71
N ARG A 247 -15.88 -0.37 -11.41
CA ARG A 247 -16.60 0.87 -11.72
C ARG A 247 -17.88 0.60 -12.51
N LYS A 248 -17.81 -0.25 -13.53
CA LYS A 248 -19.00 -0.63 -14.33
C LYS A 248 -20.05 -1.32 -13.47
N SER A 249 -19.64 -2.24 -12.60
CA SER A 249 -20.54 -2.92 -11.67
C SER A 249 -21.20 -1.94 -10.68
N LEU A 250 -20.45 -0.98 -10.15
CA LEU A 250 -21.00 0.06 -9.25
C LEU A 250 -22.03 0.95 -9.99
N ILE A 251 -21.77 1.34 -11.25
CA ILE A 251 -22.69 2.17 -12.02
C ILE A 251 -23.98 1.38 -12.38
N ALA A 252 -23.84 0.11 -12.74
CA ALA A 252 -24.97 -0.76 -13.06
C ALA A 252 -25.71 -1.24 -11.81
N ASN A 253 -25.18 -0.96 -10.62
CA ASN A 253 -25.62 -1.50 -9.33
C ASN A 253 -25.65 -3.04 -9.26
N ASP A 254 -24.77 -3.68 -10.05
CA ASP A 254 -24.61 -5.14 -10.09
C ASP A 254 -23.59 -5.59 -9.04
N GLN A 255 -23.71 -6.85 -8.60
CA GLN A 255 -22.67 -7.48 -7.78
C GLN A 255 -21.55 -7.97 -8.70
N PRO A 256 -20.28 -7.58 -8.44
CA PRO A 256 -19.14 -8.14 -9.17
C PRO A 256 -18.97 -9.64 -8.89
N ASP A 257 -18.31 -10.32 -9.83
CA ASP A 257 -17.84 -11.68 -9.61
C ASP A 257 -16.60 -11.67 -8.69
N PHE A 258 -16.80 -12.01 -7.42
CA PHE A 258 -15.74 -12.01 -6.41
C PHE A 258 -14.79 -13.21 -6.54
N SER A 259 -15.10 -14.24 -7.36
CA SER A 259 -14.16 -15.32 -7.64
C SER A 259 -12.86 -14.83 -8.32
N ARG A 260 -12.87 -13.62 -8.88
CA ARG A 260 -11.68 -12.94 -9.42
C ARG A 260 -10.63 -12.61 -8.37
N TYR A 261 -10.98 -12.59 -7.09
CA TYR A 261 -10.15 -12.16 -5.95
C TYR A 261 -9.96 -13.28 -4.93
N GLU A 262 -9.81 -14.53 -5.40
CA GLU A 262 -9.61 -15.71 -4.54
C GLU A 262 -8.22 -15.79 -3.88
N LEU A 263 -7.23 -15.10 -4.45
CA LEU A 263 -5.89 -15.02 -3.84
C LEU A 263 -5.93 -14.13 -2.60
N ASP A 264 -5.09 -14.47 -1.62
CA ASP A 264 -4.75 -13.53 -0.56
C ASP A 264 -3.72 -12.48 -1.05
N TYR A 265 -3.41 -11.49 -0.23
CA TYR A 265 -2.42 -10.46 -0.57
C TYR A 265 -0.99 -11.01 -0.70
N LEU A 266 -0.75 -12.24 -0.22
CA LEU A 266 0.53 -12.93 -0.39
C LEU A 266 0.56 -13.82 -1.65
N GLY A 267 -0.50 -13.76 -2.47
CA GLY A 267 -0.64 -14.51 -3.71
C GLY A 267 -0.94 -15.99 -3.54
N LYS A 268 -1.46 -16.41 -2.37
CA LYS A 268 -1.85 -17.78 -2.11
C LYS A 268 -3.34 -17.98 -2.36
N LYS A 269 -3.70 -19.14 -2.88
CA LYS A 269 -5.09 -19.60 -2.97
C LYS A 269 -5.50 -20.31 -1.68
N HIS A 270 -6.72 -20.05 -1.22
CA HIS A 270 -7.32 -20.64 -0.03
C HIS A 270 -8.39 -21.66 -0.39
#